data_4515bf1d29234befd75d6a2bc497d35b
#
_entry.id   4515bf1d29234befd75d6a2bc497d35b
#
_cell.length_a   1.000
_cell.length_b   1.000
_cell.length_c   1.000
_cell.angle_alpha   90.00
_cell.angle_beta   90.00
_cell.angle_gamma   90.00
#
_symmetry.space_group_name_H-M   'P 1'
#
loop_
_entity.id
_entity.type
_entity.pdbx_description
1 polymer ?
#
loop_
_entity_poly.entity_id
_entity_poly.type
_entity_poly.pdbx_seq_one_letter_code
_entity_poly.pdbx_strand_id
1 'polypeptide(L)'
;YNIGICQLVQHEALDAATQGFQDALKEKLGEDKVNFDVQIAAGDSATCSTIVNSFVSKKDDLIMANATAALQAAYNATSEIPILGTSITDYGVALNLSDFNGTVGGNVSGTSDLAPLTEQADMILELFPEAKNIGLLYCSAEPNSEYQVKVVEDYLTEKGLTCTRFSFSDSNDIAAVTTKAAADSDVIYIPTD
;
A
#
# COMPACT_ATOMS: atom_id res chain seq x y z
N TYR A 1 3.21 23.87 -13.51
CA TYR A 1 2.35 22.72 -13.25
C TYR A 1 1.91 22.72 -11.81
N ASN A 2 0.62 22.48 -11.58
CA ASN A 2 0.05 22.27 -10.24
C ASN A 2 -0.08 20.78 -10.00
N ILE A 3 0.50 20.27 -8.93
CA ILE A 3 0.60 18.84 -8.67
C ILE A 3 0.05 18.58 -7.27
N GLY A 4 -1.07 17.84 -7.21
CA GLY A 4 -1.63 17.36 -5.97
C GLY A 4 -0.94 16.08 -5.51
N ILE A 5 -0.55 16.01 -4.25
CA ILE A 5 0.01 14.81 -3.63
C ILE A 5 -0.87 14.41 -2.45
N CYS A 6 -1.51 13.24 -2.56
CA CYS A 6 -2.27 12.63 -1.48
C CYS A 6 -1.46 11.49 -0.89
N GLN A 7 -1.02 11.64 0.35
CA GLN A 7 -0.30 10.62 1.11
C GLN A 7 -1.22 10.07 2.21
N LEU A 8 -1.32 8.75 2.35
CA LEU A 8 -2.23 8.13 3.30
C LEU A 8 -1.91 8.51 4.75
N VAL A 9 -0.68 8.36 5.16
CA VAL A 9 -0.25 8.58 6.55
C VAL A 9 1.17 9.14 6.57
N GLN A 10 1.52 9.83 7.66
CA GLN A 10 2.89 10.25 7.88
C GLN A 10 3.73 9.05 8.33
N HIS A 11 4.67 8.66 7.49
CA HIS A 11 5.58 7.54 7.73
C HIS A 11 6.88 7.76 6.94
N GLU A 12 8.02 7.39 7.51
CA GLU A 12 9.34 7.67 6.91
C GLU A 12 9.47 7.19 5.46
N ALA A 13 8.96 5.99 5.14
CA ALA A 13 9.02 5.47 3.78
C ALA A 13 8.14 6.24 2.81
N LEU A 14 6.91 6.60 3.21
CA LEU A 14 5.99 7.39 2.40
C LEU A 14 6.49 8.82 2.23
N ASP A 15 7.04 9.41 3.28
CA ASP A 15 7.64 10.76 3.26
C ASP A 15 8.82 10.78 2.28
N ALA A 16 9.67 9.75 2.30
CA ALA A 16 10.80 9.62 1.38
C ALA A 16 10.34 9.46 -0.08
N ALA A 17 9.29 8.67 -0.34
CA ALA A 17 8.72 8.52 -1.68
C ALA A 17 8.12 9.84 -2.20
N THR A 18 7.38 10.55 -1.35
CA THR A 18 6.84 11.89 -1.66
C THR A 18 7.96 12.89 -1.95
N GLN A 19 9.00 12.92 -1.13
CA GLN A 19 10.13 13.81 -1.33
C GLN A 19 10.89 13.50 -2.63
N GLY A 20 11.18 12.21 -2.88
CA GLY A 20 11.87 11.78 -4.10
C GLY A 20 11.10 12.13 -5.38
N PHE A 21 9.77 12.01 -5.35
CA PHE A 21 8.92 12.44 -6.45
C PHE A 21 9.01 13.95 -6.71
N GLN A 22 8.94 14.78 -5.66
CA GLN A 22 9.07 16.22 -5.78
C GLN A 22 10.45 16.63 -6.32
N ASP A 23 11.52 16.02 -5.80
CA ASP A 23 12.89 16.33 -6.21
C ASP A 23 13.12 15.98 -7.68
N ALA A 24 12.64 14.82 -8.13
CA ALA A 24 12.75 14.41 -9.52
C ALA A 24 12.01 15.35 -10.49
N LEU A 25 10.84 15.86 -10.10
CA LEU A 25 10.10 16.81 -10.92
C LEU A 25 10.75 18.18 -10.95
N LYS A 26 11.27 18.67 -9.83
CA LYS A 26 12.06 19.92 -9.78
C LYS A 26 13.31 19.84 -10.66
N GLU A 27 14.03 18.72 -10.58
CA GLU A 27 15.22 18.48 -11.40
C GLU A 27 14.89 18.46 -12.90
N LYS A 28 13.82 17.76 -13.29
CA LYS A 28 13.48 17.58 -14.72
C LYS A 28 12.79 18.78 -15.35
N LEU A 29 11.95 19.48 -14.63
CA LEU A 29 11.10 20.54 -15.16
C LEU A 29 11.58 21.94 -14.79
N GLY A 30 12.33 22.09 -13.72
CA GLY A 30 12.73 23.34 -13.09
C GLY A 30 11.86 23.66 -11.88
N GLU A 31 12.50 24.11 -10.81
CA GLU A 31 11.85 24.36 -9.51
C GLU A 31 10.75 25.43 -9.59
N ASP A 32 10.94 26.42 -10.46
CA ASP A 32 10.00 27.53 -10.71
C ASP A 32 8.77 27.12 -11.53
N LYS A 33 8.75 25.91 -12.10
CA LYS A 33 7.67 25.41 -12.97
C LYS A 33 6.73 24.42 -12.31
N VAL A 34 7.03 23.98 -11.10
CA VAL A 34 6.22 22.99 -10.37
C VAL A 34 5.76 23.57 -9.04
N ASN A 35 4.48 23.42 -8.77
CA ASN A 35 3.85 23.82 -7.53
C ASN A 35 3.19 22.58 -6.91
N PHE A 36 3.55 22.22 -5.68
CA PHE A 36 3.07 21.03 -5.01
C PHE A 36 2.08 21.39 -3.89
N ASP A 37 0.92 20.73 -3.92
CA ASP A 37 -0.05 20.68 -2.82
C ASP A 37 0.02 19.32 -2.16
N VAL A 38 0.80 19.20 -1.08
CA VAL A 38 1.02 17.94 -0.35
C VAL A 38 0.06 17.87 0.81
N GLN A 39 -0.80 16.85 0.83
CA GLN A 39 -1.77 16.62 1.91
C GLN A 39 -1.69 15.17 2.41
N ILE A 40 -1.77 15.02 3.74
CA ILE A 40 -1.68 13.75 4.45
C ILE A 40 -3.03 13.42 5.07
N ALA A 41 -3.53 12.21 4.79
CA ALA A 41 -4.88 11.79 5.18
C ALA A 41 -4.97 11.18 6.59
N ALA A 42 -3.86 11.12 7.33
CA ALA A 42 -3.80 10.60 8.70
C ALA A 42 -4.34 9.15 8.86
N GLY A 43 -4.18 8.32 7.83
CA GLY A 43 -4.64 6.93 7.83
C GLY A 43 -6.12 6.74 7.48
N ASP A 44 -6.84 7.81 7.11
CA ASP A 44 -8.28 7.75 6.84
C ASP A 44 -8.60 7.83 5.34
N SER A 45 -9.23 6.79 4.80
CA SER A 45 -9.60 6.70 3.38
C SER A 45 -10.65 7.75 2.97
N ALA A 46 -11.55 8.16 3.86
CA ALA A 46 -12.53 9.20 3.57
C ALA A 46 -11.84 10.57 3.44
N THR A 47 -10.80 10.80 4.23
CA THR A 47 -9.94 11.98 4.12
C THR A 47 -9.15 11.98 2.80
N CYS A 48 -8.63 10.82 2.35
CA CYS A 48 -8.04 10.71 0.99
C CYS A 48 -9.01 11.19 -0.08
N SER A 49 -10.26 10.74 -0.03
CA SER A 49 -11.30 11.16 -0.99
C SER A 49 -11.54 12.67 -0.95
N THR A 50 -11.56 13.27 0.24
CA THR A 50 -11.74 14.73 0.40
C THR A 50 -10.56 15.51 -0.19
N ILE A 51 -9.33 15.06 0.07
CA ILE A 51 -8.09 15.66 -0.44
C ILE A 51 -8.10 15.62 -1.97
N VAL A 52 -8.30 14.45 -2.54
CA VAL A 52 -8.27 14.25 -4.00
C VAL A 52 -9.37 15.06 -4.70
N ASN A 53 -10.59 15.11 -4.16
CA ASN A 53 -11.65 15.95 -4.72
C ASN A 53 -11.28 17.43 -4.72
N SER A 54 -10.46 17.89 -3.76
CA SER A 54 -9.91 19.25 -3.77
C SER A 54 -8.96 19.46 -4.96
N PHE A 55 -8.07 18.51 -5.26
CA PHE A 55 -7.16 18.57 -6.42
C PHE A 55 -7.94 18.60 -7.75
N VAL A 56 -8.95 17.73 -7.88
CA VAL A 56 -9.83 17.72 -9.06
C VAL A 56 -10.55 19.05 -9.23
N SER A 57 -11.07 19.64 -8.14
CA SER A 57 -11.76 20.92 -8.17
C SER A 57 -10.83 22.09 -8.55
N LYS A 58 -9.56 22.03 -8.17
CA LYS A 58 -8.50 22.98 -8.53
C LYS A 58 -8.01 22.78 -9.98
N LYS A 59 -8.36 21.65 -10.59
CA LYS A 59 -7.87 21.22 -11.92
C LYS A 59 -6.34 21.09 -11.94
N ASP A 60 -5.80 20.39 -10.96
CA ASP A 60 -4.37 20.09 -10.94
C ASP A 60 -3.96 19.33 -12.19
N ASP A 61 -2.72 19.53 -12.65
CA ASP A 61 -2.19 18.92 -13.88
C ASP A 61 -1.84 17.44 -13.69
N LEU A 62 -1.60 17.03 -12.45
CA LEU A 62 -1.20 15.67 -12.08
C LEU A 62 -1.59 15.40 -10.62
N ILE A 63 -2.00 14.18 -10.33
CA ILE A 63 -2.18 13.69 -8.96
C ILE A 63 -1.18 12.56 -8.69
N MET A 64 -0.39 12.69 -7.63
CA MET A 64 0.42 11.62 -7.07
C MET A 64 -0.32 11.01 -5.88
N ALA A 65 -0.56 9.71 -5.95
CA ALA A 65 -1.22 8.94 -4.91
C ALA A 65 -0.20 8.03 -4.21
N ASN A 66 0.05 8.30 -2.94
CA ASN A 66 1.00 7.57 -2.12
C ASN A 66 0.27 6.66 -1.13
N ALA A 67 0.30 5.37 -1.38
CA ALA A 67 -0.39 4.24 -0.78
C ALA A 67 -1.77 3.91 -1.41
N THR A 68 -2.24 2.68 -1.15
CA THR A 68 -3.41 2.06 -1.78
C THR A 68 -4.69 2.89 -1.64
N ALA A 69 -5.01 3.37 -0.44
CA ALA A 69 -6.24 4.14 -0.22
C ALA A 69 -6.22 5.51 -0.96
N ALA A 70 -5.06 6.14 -1.06
CA ALA A 70 -4.88 7.36 -1.85
C ALA A 70 -5.07 7.10 -3.36
N LEU A 71 -4.55 5.97 -3.87
CA LEU A 71 -4.75 5.55 -5.26
C LEU A 71 -6.23 5.27 -5.55
N GLN A 72 -6.92 4.56 -4.68
CA GLN A 72 -8.35 4.28 -4.82
C GLN A 72 -9.18 5.57 -4.86
N ALA A 73 -8.87 6.51 -3.98
CA ALA A 73 -9.52 7.81 -3.95
C ALA A 73 -9.30 8.58 -5.26
N ALA A 74 -8.07 8.61 -5.78
CA ALA A 74 -7.73 9.30 -7.02
C ALA A 74 -8.40 8.65 -8.24
N TYR A 75 -8.36 7.33 -8.34
CA TYR A 75 -8.99 6.55 -9.41
C TYR A 75 -10.50 6.78 -9.49
N ASN A 76 -11.16 6.85 -8.33
CA ASN A 76 -12.60 7.07 -8.27
C ASN A 76 -13.02 8.54 -8.54
N ALA A 77 -12.12 9.50 -8.34
CA ALA A 77 -12.43 10.92 -8.44
C ALA A 77 -12.28 11.48 -9.86
N THR A 78 -11.41 10.93 -10.69
CA THR A 78 -11.14 11.47 -12.03
C THR A 78 -10.68 10.40 -13.01
N SER A 79 -11.16 10.52 -14.26
CA SER A 79 -10.67 9.77 -15.42
C SER A 79 -9.85 10.65 -16.38
N GLU A 80 -9.66 11.93 -16.06
CA GLU A 80 -9.04 12.91 -16.95
C GLU A 80 -7.66 13.35 -16.46
N ILE A 81 -7.52 13.66 -15.15
CA ILE A 81 -6.24 14.07 -14.58
C ILE A 81 -5.33 12.84 -14.48
N PRO A 82 -4.10 12.90 -15.02
CA PRO A 82 -3.13 11.81 -14.84
C PRO A 82 -2.89 11.50 -13.37
N ILE A 83 -2.83 10.22 -13.04
CA ILE A 83 -2.58 9.71 -11.69
C ILE A 83 -1.32 8.85 -11.71
N LEU A 84 -0.37 9.18 -10.83
CA LEU A 84 0.81 8.35 -10.57
C LEU A 84 0.74 7.77 -9.16
N GLY A 85 0.67 6.43 -9.09
CA GLY A 85 0.72 5.72 -7.82
C GLY A 85 2.16 5.41 -7.41
N THR A 86 2.42 5.47 -6.11
CA THR A 86 3.65 4.96 -5.48
C THR A 86 3.29 4.30 -4.15
N SER A 87 4.15 3.42 -3.65
CA SER A 87 3.85 2.61 -2.46
C SER A 87 2.56 1.80 -2.65
N ILE A 88 2.42 1.20 -3.82
CA ILE A 88 1.28 0.38 -4.20
C ILE A 88 1.76 -1.06 -4.36
N THR A 89 1.25 -1.95 -3.53
CA THR A 89 1.61 -3.37 -3.55
C THR A 89 1.17 -4.02 -4.86
N ASP A 90 -0.13 -3.96 -5.17
CA ASP A 90 -0.69 -4.53 -6.40
C ASP A 90 -1.83 -3.66 -6.93
N TYR A 91 -1.71 -3.17 -8.16
CA TYR A 91 -2.71 -2.32 -8.79
C TYR A 91 -4.01 -3.06 -9.14
N GLY A 92 -3.91 -4.35 -9.47
CA GLY A 92 -5.07 -5.19 -9.74
C GLY A 92 -5.97 -5.31 -8.52
N VAL A 93 -5.34 -5.61 -7.38
CA VAL A 93 -6.02 -5.68 -6.07
C VAL A 93 -6.52 -4.30 -5.64
N ALA A 94 -5.67 -3.28 -5.68
CA ALA A 94 -6.01 -1.92 -5.25
C ALA A 94 -7.23 -1.36 -6.00
N LEU A 95 -7.33 -1.60 -7.31
CA LEU A 95 -8.36 -1.07 -8.18
C LEU A 95 -9.43 -2.09 -8.57
N ASN A 96 -9.39 -3.29 -7.99
CA ASN A 96 -10.32 -4.40 -8.25
C ASN A 96 -10.45 -4.75 -9.75
N LEU A 97 -9.29 -4.90 -10.42
CA LEU A 97 -9.21 -5.21 -11.85
C LEU A 97 -9.11 -6.73 -12.06
N SER A 98 -10.17 -7.35 -12.60
CA SER A 98 -10.26 -8.81 -12.75
C SER A 98 -9.23 -9.41 -13.72
N ASP A 99 -8.78 -8.64 -14.72
CA ASP A 99 -7.89 -9.10 -15.77
C ASP A 99 -6.57 -8.31 -15.78
N PHE A 100 -6.08 -7.93 -14.58
CA PHE A 100 -4.84 -7.17 -14.45
C PHE A 100 -3.64 -7.95 -14.99
N ASN A 101 -2.93 -7.36 -15.93
CA ASN A 101 -1.78 -7.94 -16.62
C ASN A 101 -0.49 -7.12 -16.47
N GLY A 102 -0.42 -6.29 -15.41
CA GLY A 102 0.69 -5.37 -15.19
C GLY A 102 0.48 -3.96 -15.79
N THR A 103 -0.66 -3.70 -16.42
CA THR A 103 -1.00 -2.40 -16.98
C THR A 103 -2.41 -1.99 -16.54
N VAL A 104 -2.53 -0.86 -15.86
CA VAL A 104 -3.83 -0.30 -15.46
C VAL A 104 -4.52 0.32 -16.68
N GLY A 105 -3.80 1.13 -17.43
CA GLY A 105 -4.33 1.88 -18.55
C GLY A 105 -5.11 3.15 -18.14
N GLY A 106 -5.80 3.78 -19.10
CA GLY A 106 -6.50 5.02 -18.84
C GLY A 106 -5.55 6.14 -18.41
N ASN A 107 -5.92 6.83 -17.35
CA ASN A 107 -5.14 7.94 -16.79
C ASN A 107 -4.24 7.53 -15.59
N VAL A 108 -4.08 6.22 -15.32
CA VAL A 108 -3.32 5.71 -14.17
C VAL A 108 -2.04 5.00 -14.60
N SER A 109 -0.94 5.34 -13.93
CA SER A 109 0.35 4.66 -14.01
C SER A 109 1.06 4.74 -12.65
N GLY A 110 2.25 4.17 -12.53
CA GLY A 110 3.03 4.28 -11.31
C GLY A 110 4.03 3.15 -11.10
N THR A 111 4.44 2.96 -9.87
CA THR A 111 5.37 1.92 -9.45
C THR A 111 4.70 0.97 -8.45
N SER A 112 5.08 -0.32 -8.49
CA SER A 112 4.67 -1.31 -7.49
C SER A 112 5.84 -1.60 -6.55
N ASP A 113 5.52 -1.82 -5.30
CA ASP A 113 6.46 -2.27 -4.27
C ASP A 113 6.17 -3.72 -3.81
N LEU A 114 5.42 -4.48 -4.61
CA LEU A 114 5.11 -5.87 -4.31
C LEU A 114 6.39 -6.68 -4.09
N ALA A 115 6.53 -7.16 -2.85
CA ALA A 115 7.65 -8.01 -2.47
C ALA A 115 7.49 -9.44 -3.07
N PRO A 116 8.58 -10.19 -3.22
CA PRO A 116 8.52 -11.59 -3.64
C PRO A 116 7.98 -12.45 -2.48
N LEU A 117 6.65 -12.60 -2.40
CA LEU A 117 5.95 -13.17 -1.25
C LEU A 117 6.28 -14.64 -0.98
N THR A 118 6.47 -15.44 -2.03
CA THR A 118 6.83 -16.85 -1.90
C THR A 118 8.27 -17.02 -1.40
N GLU A 119 9.19 -16.15 -1.82
CA GLU A 119 10.57 -16.14 -1.33
C GLU A 119 10.63 -15.65 0.13
N GLN A 120 9.76 -14.73 0.55
CA GLN A 120 9.63 -14.37 1.96
C GLN A 120 9.12 -15.55 2.79
N ALA A 121 8.18 -16.32 2.28
CA ALA A 121 7.71 -17.54 2.92
C ALA A 121 8.80 -18.63 2.99
N ASP A 122 9.58 -18.82 1.93
CA ASP A 122 10.75 -19.72 1.93
C ASP A 122 11.81 -19.30 2.95
N MET A 123 12.02 -18.00 3.12
CA MET A 123 12.92 -17.46 4.15
C MET A 123 12.45 -17.85 5.57
N ILE A 124 11.15 -17.90 5.85
CA ILE A 124 10.62 -18.38 7.14
C ILE A 124 11.01 -19.85 7.35
N LEU A 125 10.85 -20.68 6.32
CA LEU A 125 11.20 -22.11 6.39
C LEU A 125 12.70 -22.34 6.60
N GLU A 126 13.54 -21.50 6.00
CA GLU A 126 15.00 -21.59 6.14
C GLU A 126 15.47 -21.12 7.54
N LEU A 127 14.95 -20.01 8.02
CA LEU A 127 15.35 -19.42 9.31
C LEU A 127 14.77 -20.18 10.51
N PHE A 128 13.57 -20.75 10.36
CA PHE A 128 12.84 -21.43 11.44
C PHE A 128 12.36 -22.83 11.00
N PRO A 129 13.28 -23.76 10.72
CA PRO A 129 12.93 -25.08 10.16
C PRO A 129 12.05 -25.95 11.06
N GLU A 130 12.00 -25.66 12.36
CA GLU A 130 11.17 -26.39 13.31
C GLU A 130 9.79 -25.75 13.54
N ALA A 131 9.53 -24.57 12.97
CA ALA A 131 8.25 -23.89 13.12
C ALA A 131 7.12 -24.69 12.44
N LYS A 132 5.97 -24.73 13.11
CA LYS A 132 4.76 -25.41 12.61
C LYS A 132 3.55 -24.48 12.56
N ASN A 133 3.51 -23.50 13.44
CA ASN A 133 2.40 -22.56 13.58
C ASN A 133 2.87 -21.17 13.20
N ILE A 134 2.40 -20.66 12.09
CA ILE A 134 2.74 -19.33 11.60
C ILE A 134 1.57 -18.38 11.86
N GLY A 135 1.83 -17.33 12.63
CA GLY A 135 0.88 -16.23 12.84
C GLY A 135 0.99 -15.22 11.69
N LEU A 136 -0.14 -14.87 11.10
CA LEU A 136 -0.22 -13.88 10.03
C LEU A 136 -0.87 -12.62 10.62
N LEU A 137 -0.05 -11.63 10.99
CA LEU A 137 -0.49 -10.40 11.64
C LEU A 137 -0.63 -9.27 10.61
N TYR A 138 -1.84 -8.73 10.46
CA TYR A 138 -2.11 -7.75 9.40
C TYR A 138 -3.31 -6.85 9.68
N CYS A 139 -3.40 -5.73 8.96
CA CYS A 139 -4.57 -4.86 8.96
C CYS A 139 -5.64 -5.36 7.99
N SER A 140 -6.81 -5.75 8.49
CA SER A 140 -7.93 -6.23 7.65
C SER A 140 -8.67 -5.12 6.90
N ALA A 141 -8.40 -3.86 7.24
CA ALA A 141 -8.93 -2.71 6.51
C ALA A 141 -8.14 -2.39 5.22
N GLU A 142 -6.96 -3.01 5.05
CA GLU A 142 -6.06 -2.80 3.92
C GLU A 142 -6.12 -3.97 2.92
N PRO A 143 -6.64 -3.77 1.70
CA PRO A 143 -6.74 -4.85 0.70
C PRO A 143 -5.38 -5.43 0.28
N ASN A 144 -4.33 -4.60 0.26
CA ASN A 144 -2.96 -5.01 -0.01
C ASN A 144 -2.43 -5.98 1.04
N SER A 145 -2.73 -5.77 2.32
CA SER A 145 -2.33 -6.66 3.41
C SER A 145 -3.05 -8.00 3.34
N GLU A 146 -4.37 -7.99 3.10
CA GLU A 146 -5.17 -9.20 2.89
C GLU A 146 -4.65 -10.05 1.73
N TYR A 147 -4.28 -9.41 0.60
CA TYR A 147 -3.72 -10.08 -0.56
C TYR A 147 -2.39 -10.76 -0.24
N GLN A 148 -1.45 -10.04 0.38
CA GLN A 148 -0.13 -10.56 0.73
C GLN A 148 -0.26 -11.75 1.70
N VAL A 149 -1.07 -11.59 2.75
CA VAL A 149 -1.34 -12.65 3.73
C VAL A 149 -1.92 -13.88 3.07
N LYS A 150 -2.88 -13.72 2.15
CA LYS A 150 -3.47 -14.84 1.43
C LYS A 150 -2.44 -15.63 0.63
N VAL A 151 -1.57 -14.96 -0.10
CA VAL A 151 -0.53 -15.62 -0.92
C VAL A 151 0.45 -16.41 -0.03
N VAL A 152 0.91 -15.79 1.07
CA VAL A 152 1.82 -16.44 2.02
C VAL A 152 1.16 -17.61 2.74
N GLU A 153 -0.11 -17.45 3.17
CA GLU A 153 -0.90 -18.51 3.81
C GLU A 153 -1.06 -19.73 2.90
N ASP A 154 -1.50 -19.50 1.66
CA ASP A 154 -1.69 -20.57 0.68
C ASP A 154 -0.36 -21.34 0.48
N TYR A 155 0.73 -20.61 0.25
CA TYR A 155 2.05 -21.19 0.02
C TYR A 155 2.57 -22.01 1.22
N LEU A 156 2.50 -21.46 2.44
CA LEU A 156 2.99 -22.14 3.64
C LEU A 156 2.10 -23.35 4.01
N THR A 157 0.79 -23.24 3.77
CA THR A 157 -0.15 -24.36 3.99
C THR A 157 0.14 -25.53 3.01
N GLU A 158 0.46 -25.24 1.76
CA GLU A 158 0.90 -26.26 0.79
C GLU A 158 2.21 -26.97 1.24
N LYS A 159 3.06 -26.27 1.98
CA LYS A 159 4.29 -26.82 2.59
C LYS A 159 4.02 -27.60 3.89
N GLY A 160 2.77 -27.65 4.35
CA GLY A 160 2.34 -28.43 5.51
C GLY A 160 2.39 -27.69 6.86
N LEU A 161 2.54 -26.36 6.84
CA LEU A 161 2.48 -25.55 8.05
C LEU A 161 1.04 -25.16 8.38
N THR A 162 0.79 -24.88 9.65
CA THR A 162 -0.48 -24.30 10.12
C THR A 162 -0.36 -22.78 10.13
N CYS A 163 -1.23 -22.09 9.39
CA CYS A 163 -1.30 -20.64 9.39
C CYS A 163 -2.53 -20.18 10.18
N THR A 164 -2.35 -19.17 11.02
CA THR A 164 -3.45 -18.55 11.78
C THR A 164 -3.42 -17.05 11.55
N ARG A 165 -4.55 -16.50 11.10
CA ARG A 165 -4.71 -15.08 10.87
C ARG A 165 -4.99 -14.31 12.14
N PHE A 166 -4.23 -13.26 12.40
CA PHE A 166 -4.38 -12.30 13.48
C PHE A 166 -4.58 -10.92 12.88
N SER A 167 -5.83 -10.53 12.72
CA SER A 167 -6.16 -9.26 12.08
C SER A 167 -6.59 -8.21 13.09
N PHE A 168 -6.25 -6.97 12.80
CA PHE A 168 -6.77 -5.76 13.45
C PHE A 168 -7.37 -4.85 12.37
N SER A 169 -8.25 -3.94 12.74
CA SER A 169 -8.86 -2.98 11.81
C SER A 169 -8.37 -1.55 12.03
N ASP A 170 -7.81 -1.29 13.19
CA ASP A 170 -7.22 0.01 13.55
C ASP A 170 -6.09 -0.17 14.59
N SER A 171 -5.34 0.90 14.82
CA SER A 171 -4.16 0.88 15.68
C SER A 171 -4.43 0.58 17.16
N ASN A 172 -5.67 0.72 17.62
CA ASN A 172 -6.01 0.50 19.03
C ASN A 172 -5.91 -0.99 19.43
N ASP A 173 -6.17 -1.89 18.48
CA ASP A 173 -6.19 -3.33 18.72
C ASP A 173 -4.82 -4.00 18.52
N ILE A 174 -3.85 -3.31 17.90
CA ILE A 174 -2.54 -3.88 17.52
C ILE A 174 -1.87 -4.58 18.71
N ALA A 175 -1.79 -3.92 19.86
CA ALA A 175 -1.08 -4.48 21.02
C ALA A 175 -1.71 -5.79 21.54
N ALA A 176 -3.04 -5.85 21.60
CA ALA A 176 -3.76 -7.03 22.06
C ALA A 176 -3.65 -8.18 21.06
N VAL A 177 -3.82 -7.90 19.77
CA VAL A 177 -3.74 -8.88 18.70
C VAL A 177 -2.31 -9.42 18.57
N THR A 178 -1.28 -8.56 18.64
CA THR A 178 0.13 -8.97 18.62
C THR A 178 0.48 -9.87 19.81
N THR A 179 -0.01 -9.53 21.01
CA THR A 179 0.21 -10.36 22.21
C THR A 179 -0.37 -11.77 22.02
N LYS A 180 -1.57 -11.85 21.44
CA LYS A 180 -2.21 -13.13 21.14
C LYS A 180 -1.44 -13.91 20.06
N ALA A 181 -1.05 -13.25 18.98
CA ALA A 181 -0.26 -13.86 17.91
C ALA A 181 1.07 -14.42 18.46
N ALA A 182 1.76 -13.68 19.31
CA ALA A 182 3.01 -14.12 19.94
C ALA A 182 2.85 -15.32 20.90
N ALA A 183 1.68 -15.47 21.52
CA ALA A 183 1.40 -16.59 22.40
C ALA A 183 1.04 -17.88 21.63
N ASP A 184 0.43 -17.76 20.47
CA ASP A 184 -0.18 -18.87 19.71
C ASP A 184 0.67 -19.32 18.51
N SER A 185 1.78 -18.63 18.19
CA SER A 185 2.59 -18.89 17.01
C SER A 185 4.06 -19.11 17.31
N ASP A 186 4.74 -19.91 16.48
CA ASP A 186 6.19 -20.10 16.54
C ASP A 186 6.93 -18.95 15.85
N VAL A 187 6.33 -18.42 14.78
CA VAL A 187 6.81 -17.28 14.00
C VAL A 187 5.63 -16.39 13.61
N ILE A 188 5.84 -15.09 13.58
CA ILE A 188 4.84 -14.12 13.08
C ILE A 188 5.36 -13.53 11.76
N TYR A 189 4.54 -13.63 10.71
CA TYR A 189 4.70 -12.92 9.45
C TYR A 189 3.88 -11.64 9.49
N ILE A 190 4.50 -10.53 9.05
CA ILE A 190 3.86 -9.22 8.91
C ILE A 190 4.10 -8.78 7.46
N PRO A 191 3.03 -8.51 6.68
CA PRO A 191 3.17 -8.02 5.31
C PRO A 191 3.73 -6.59 5.25
N THR A 192 4.08 -6.14 4.07
CA THR A 192 4.36 -4.74 3.79
C THR A 192 3.06 -3.95 3.80
N ASP A 193 2.95 -3.03 4.76
CA ASP A 193 1.72 -2.27 5.00
C ASP A 193 2.05 -0.86 5.48
#